data_abd53e066dc93db901f3665a393aa880
#
_entry.id   abd53e066dc93db901f3665a393aa880
#
_cell.length_a   1.000
_cell.length_b   1.000
_cell.length_c   1.000
_cell.angle_alpha   90.00
_cell.angle_beta   90.00
_cell.angle_gamma   90.00
#
_symmetry.space_group_name_H-M   'P 1'
#
loop_
_entity.id
_entity.type
_entity.pdbx_description
1 polymer ?
#
loop_
_entity_poly.entity_id
_entity_poly.type
_entity_poly.pdbx_seq_one_letter_code
_entity_poly.pdbx_strand_id
1 'polypeptide(L)'
;MFDVGAACQTFCLAAHDAGLGTVIMGIWDEDGITDLLQIPEDQELAALIAIGHPDIDPDTPKRKSVSDLLTLFNKTGGFYMKHLLSPLDFFRRRTGQPDGYCERH
;
A
#
# COMPACT_ATOMS: atom_id res chain seq x y z
N MET A 1 -7.15 9.00 -5.67
CA MET A 1 -6.58 8.12 -4.60
C MET A 1 -5.07 7.93 -4.70
N PHE A 2 -4.47 7.73 -5.89
CA PHE A 2 -3.01 7.58 -6.04
C PHE A 2 -2.24 8.81 -5.52
N ASP A 3 -2.64 10.00 -5.93
CA ASP A 3 -1.98 11.26 -5.53
C ASP A 3 -2.08 11.51 -4.03
N VAL A 4 -3.23 11.18 -3.43
CA VAL A 4 -3.42 11.28 -1.97
C VAL A 4 -2.45 10.35 -1.23
N GLY A 5 -2.31 9.10 -1.68
CA GLY A 5 -1.36 8.15 -1.09
C GLY A 5 0.09 8.63 -1.20
N ALA A 6 0.48 9.19 -2.34
CA ALA A 6 1.80 9.76 -2.55
C ALA A 6 2.06 10.97 -1.64
N ALA A 7 1.08 11.86 -1.50
CA ALA A 7 1.15 13.01 -0.61
C ALA A 7 1.25 12.59 0.86
N CYS A 8 0.43 11.62 1.30
CA CYS A 8 0.48 11.10 2.67
C CYS A 8 1.85 10.49 3.00
N GLN A 9 2.42 9.69 2.09
CA GLN A 9 3.74 9.10 2.31
C GLN A 9 4.84 10.16 2.36
N THR A 10 4.80 11.15 1.46
CA THR A 10 5.74 12.27 1.47
C THR A 10 5.67 13.06 2.78
N PHE A 11 4.45 13.31 3.27
CA PHE A 11 4.23 13.95 4.55
C PHE A 11 4.85 13.15 5.71
N CYS A 12 4.62 11.83 5.75
CA CYS A 12 5.17 10.97 6.80
C CYS A 12 6.71 10.96 6.79
N LEU A 13 7.34 10.93 5.61
CA LEU A 13 8.79 10.98 5.48
C LEU A 13 9.36 12.32 5.95
N ALA A 14 8.73 13.43 5.57
CA ALA A 14 9.13 14.77 6.00
C ALA A 14 8.96 14.94 7.53
N ALA A 15 7.89 14.40 8.10
CA ALA A 15 7.68 14.42 9.55
C ALA A 15 8.77 13.62 10.29
N HIS A 16 9.14 12.45 9.77
CA HIS A 16 10.22 11.64 10.34
C HIS A 16 11.57 12.37 10.29
N ASP A 17 11.90 13.03 9.19
CA ASP A 17 13.10 13.86 9.06
C ASP A 17 13.14 15.00 10.08
N ALA A 18 11.97 15.52 10.43
CA ALA A 18 11.80 16.53 11.48
C ALA A 18 11.79 15.96 12.93
N GLY A 19 12.03 14.67 13.11
CA GLY A 19 12.01 14.00 14.42
C GLY A 19 10.62 13.73 14.98
N LEU A 20 9.59 13.71 14.13
CA LEU A 20 8.21 13.44 14.50
C LEU A 20 7.79 12.05 14.08
N GLY A 21 6.89 11.44 14.87
CA GLY A 21 6.21 10.21 14.55
C GLY A 21 4.87 10.47 13.89
N THR A 22 4.47 9.57 12.99
CA THR A 22 3.16 9.64 12.31
C THR A 22 2.49 8.29 12.29
N VAL A 23 1.15 8.30 12.26
CA VAL A 23 0.36 7.11 11.95
C VAL A 23 -0.77 7.48 10.99
N ILE A 24 -0.84 6.76 9.87
CA ILE A 24 -1.95 6.87 8.92
C ILE A 24 -3.08 5.99 9.45
N MET A 25 -4.22 6.60 9.73
CA MET A 25 -5.40 5.89 10.23
C MET A 25 -6.28 5.51 9.05
N GLY A 26 -6.65 4.22 8.99
CA GLY A 26 -7.53 3.68 7.93
C GLY A 26 -8.97 3.42 8.42
N ILE A 27 -9.23 3.59 9.71
CA ILE A 27 -10.55 3.42 10.32
C ILE A 27 -10.81 4.62 11.22
N TRP A 28 -11.89 5.34 10.95
CA TRP A 28 -12.33 6.50 11.74
C TRP A 28 -13.85 6.62 11.68
N ASP A 29 -14.41 7.38 12.60
CA ASP A 29 -15.80 7.81 12.57
C ASP A 29 -15.91 9.06 11.66
N GLU A 30 -16.37 8.84 10.43
CA GLU A 30 -16.42 9.89 9.40
C GLU A 30 -17.39 11.00 9.77
N ASP A 31 -18.57 10.66 10.26
CA ASP A 31 -19.59 11.64 10.65
C ASP A 31 -19.10 12.49 11.82
N GLY A 32 -18.55 11.85 12.86
CA GLY A 32 -18.05 12.54 14.03
C GLY A 32 -16.88 13.45 13.73
N ILE A 33 -15.97 13.08 12.83
CA ILE A 33 -14.83 13.92 12.44
C ILE A 33 -15.30 15.06 11.53
N THR A 34 -16.19 14.79 10.60
CA THR A 34 -16.74 15.81 9.70
C THR A 34 -17.43 16.90 10.50
N ASP A 35 -18.22 16.54 11.49
CA ASP A 35 -18.91 17.49 12.37
C ASP A 35 -17.92 18.27 13.24
N LEU A 36 -16.93 17.57 13.83
CA LEU A 36 -15.92 18.19 14.70
C LEU A 36 -15.05 19.21 13.96
N LEU A 37 -14.63 18.89 12.74
CA LEU A 37 -13.79 19.75 11.92
C LEU A 37 -14.59 20.71 11.04
N GLN A 38 -15.92 20.64 11.04
CA GLN A 38 -16.81 21.45 10.21
C GLN A 38 -16.42 21.39 8.73
N ILE A 39 -16.20 20.18 8.22
CA ILE A 39 -15.83 19.96 6.82
C ILE A 39 -17.03 20.37 5.93
N PRO A 40 -16.82 21.25 4.93
CA PRO A 40 -17.89 21.66 4.01
C PRO A 40 -18.45 20.46 3.22
N GLU A 41 -19.73 20.53 2.84
CA GLU A 41 -20.42 19.46 2.10
C GLU A 41 -19.82 19.15 0.71
N ASP A 42 -19.05 20.07 0.15
CA ASP A 42 -18.35 19.92 -1.13
C ASP A 42 -16.95 19.32 -0.98
N GLN A 43 -16.55 18.96 0.25
CA GLN A 43 -15.26 18.36 0.56
C GLN A 43 -15.43 17.00 1.23
N GLU A 44 -14.48 16.11 0.98
CA GLU A 44 -14.46 14.75 1.52
C GLU A 44 -13.15 14.54 2.29
N LEU A 45 -13.23 13.86 3.45
CA LEU A 45 -12.06 13.46 4.22
C LEU A 45 -11.34 12.31 3.51
N ALA A 46 -10.25 12.61 2.83
CA ALA A 46 -9.50 11.63 2.05
C ALA A 46 -8.53 10.78 2.89
N ALA A 47 -7.97 11.33 3.96
CA ALA A 47 -7.02 10.65 4.83
C ALA A 47 -6.94 11.34 6.20
N LEU A 48 -6.61 10.57 7.22
CA LEU A 48 -6.36 11.05 8.56
C LEU A 48 -5.00 10.59 9.03
N ILE A 49 -4.14 11.53 9.42
CA ILE A 49 -2.77 11.25 9.88
C ILE A 49 -2.57 11.91 11.25
N ALA A 50 -2.35 11.10 12.27
CA ALA A 50 -1.89 11.63 13.54
C ALA A 50 -0.39 11.91 13.47
N ILE A 51 0.05 13.02 14.04
CA ILE A 51 1.45 13.44 14.09
C ILE A 51 1.80 13.93 15.49
N GLY A 52 3.00 13.61 15.98
CA GLY A 52 3.47 14.06 17.28
C GLY A 52 4.88 13.59 17.59
N HIS A 53 5.37 13.95 18.75
CA HIS A 53 6.64 13.41 19.23
C HIS A 53 6.46 11.94 19.62
N PRO A 54 7.29 11.01 19.07
CA PRO A 54 7.19 9.61 19.41
C PRO A 54 7.62 9.37 20.88
N ASP A 55 6.82 8.61 21.61
CA ASP A 55 7.14 8.16 22.96
C ASP A 55 7.96 6.88 22.96
N ILE A 56 7.80 6.09 21.90
CA ILE A 56 8.52 4.82 21.67
C ILE A 56 9.12 4.80 20.26
N ASP A 57 10.23 4.08 20.11
CA ASP A 57 10.79 3.74 18.80
C ASP A 57 10.47 2.25 18.53
N PRO A 58 9.41 1.96 17.77
CA PRO A 58 8.97 0.60 17.56
C PRO A 58 9.94 -0.18 16.67
N ASP A 59 10.12 -1.44 16.98
CA ASP A 59 10.89 -2.36 16.13
C ASP A 59 10.33 -2.41 14.71
N THR A 60 11.22 -2.50 13.74
CA THR A 60 10.85 -2.66 12.33
C THR A 60 10.09 -3.98 12.13
N PRO A 61 8.84 -3.94 11.63
CA PRO A 61 8.09 -5.16 11.37
C PRO A 61 8.80 -6.01 10.30
N LYS A 62 8.68 -7.35 10.44
CA LYS A 62 9.23 -8.29 9.46
C LYS A 62 8.69 -7.98 8.06
N ARG A 63 9.59 -7.87 7.10
CA ARG A 63 9.25 -7.68 5.69
C ARG A 63 9.49 -8.98 4.92
N LYS A 64 8.67 -9.21 3.91
CA LYS A 64 8.93 -10.27 2.93
C LYS A 64 10.19 -9.95 2.16
N SER A 65 10.89 -10.98 1.69
CA SER A 65 12.08 -10.78 0.85
C SER A 65 11.70 -10.17 -0.50
N VAL A 66 12.65 -9.53 -1.16
CA VAL A 66 12.42 -9.00 -2.52
C VAL A 66 12.02 -10.13 -3.48
N SER A 67 12.61 -11.32 -3.33
CA SER A 67 12.27 -12.51 -4.11
C SER A 67 10.82 -13.00 -3.93
N ASP A 68 10.20 -12.69 -2.78
CA ASP A 68 8.80 -13.06 -2.52
C ASP A 68 7.80 -12.05 -3.12
N LEU A 69 8.26 -10.85 -3.43
CA LEU A 69 7.40 -9.73 -3.84
C LEU A 69 7.58 -9.34 -5.31
N LEU A 70 8.78 -9.54 -5.87
CA LEU A 70 9.13 -9.07 -7.21
C LEU A 70 8.95 -10.17 -8.24
N THR A 71 8.15 -9.89 -9.26
CA THR A 71 8.04 -10.71 -10.47
C THR A 71 8.59 -9.94 -11.64
N LEU A 72 9.58 -10.50 -12.33
CA LEU A 72 10.19 -9.91 -13.52
C LEU A 72 9.65 -10.58 -14.77
N PHE A 73 9.15 -9.78 -15.71
CA PHE A 73 8.69 -10.23 -17.02
C PHE A 73 9.68 -9.80 -18.09
N ASN A 74 10.08 -10.75 -18.93
CA ASN A 74 10.98 -10.48 -20.04
C ASN A 74 10.23 -10.75 -21.36
N LYS A 75 10.43 -9.91 -22.39
CA LYS A 75 9.80 -10.04 -23.72
C LYS A 75 10.26 -11.27 -24.52
N THR A 76 11.37 -11.90 -24.16
CA THR A 76 11.99 -13.03 -24.88
C THR A 76 11.77 -14.40 -24.27
N GLY A 77 10.71 -14.59 -23.49
CA GLY A 77 10.38 -15.88 -22.88
C GLY A 77 10.78 -15.92 -21.41
N GLY A 78 9.84 -15.62 -20.60
CA GLY A 78 9.74 -15.65 -19.16
C GLY A 78 10.95 -16.16 -18.37
N PHE A 79 11.75 -15.25 -17.83
CA PHE A 79 12.67 -15.62 -16.78
C PHE A 79 11.87 -15.74 -15.47
N TYR A 80 11.70 -16.95 -15.01
CA TYR A 80 11.07 -17.22 -13.73
C TYR A 80 12.14 -17.26 -12.64
N MET A 81 12.07 -16.35 -11.68
CA MET A 81 12.76 -16.58 -10.42
C MET A 81 12.07 -17.75 -9.72
N LYS A 82 12.85 -18.79 -9.39
CA LYS A 82 12.42 -20.13 -8.96
C LYS A 82 11.58 -20.18 -7.67
N HIS A 83 11.32 -19.04 -7.04
CA HIS A 83 10.61 -18.91 -5.77
C HIS A 83 9.43 -17.93 -5.81
N LEU A 84 9.13 -17.34 -6.97
CA LEU A 84 7.92 -16.56 -7.14
C LEU A 84 6.80 -17.48 -7.60
N LEU A 85 5.62 -17.30 -7.00
CA LEU A 85 4.39 -17.89 -7.54
C LEU A 85 4.39 -17.65 -9.04
N SER A 86 4.25 -18.69 -9.83
CA SER A 86 4.18 -18.52 -11.27
C SER A 86 3.06 -17.51 -11.58
N PRO A 87 3.15 -16.72 -12.65
CA PRO A 87 2.04 -15.85 -13.06
C PRO A 87 0.72 -16.62 -13.16
N LEU A 88 0.77 -17.89 -13.50
CA LEU A 88 -0.35 -18.80 -13.52
C LEU A 88 -0.93 -19.06 -12.12
N ASP A 89 -0.10 -19.21 -11.09
CA ASP A 89 -0.55 -19.41 -9.71
C ASP A 89 -1.19 -18.13 -9.14
N PHE A 90 -0.69 -16.97 -9.53
CA PHE A 90 -1.30 -15.69 -9.17
C PHE A 90 -2.67 -15.51 -9.83
N PHE A 91 -2.79 -15.79 -11.13
CA PHE A 91 -4.04 -15.73 -11.86
C PHE A 91 -5.03 -16.79 -11.37
N ARG A 92 -4.57 -18.03 -11.14
CA ARG A 92 -5.39 -19.13 -10.63
C ARG A 92 -6.03 -18.82 -9.29
N ARG A 93 -5.29 -18.17 -8.37
CA ARG A 93 -5.83 -17.74 -7.07
C ARG A 93 -6.87 -16.62 -7.19
N ARG A 94 -6.76 -15.79 -8.20
CA ARG A 94 -7.62 -14.62 -8.38
C ARG A 94 -8.84 -14.89 -9.25
N THR A 95 -8.75 -15.79 -10.22
CA THR A 95 -9.81 -16.02 -11.21
C THR A 95 -10.43 -17.41 -11.16
N GLY A 96 -9.82 -18.36 -10.46
CA GLY A 96 -10.29 -19.76 -10.44
C GLY A 96 -10.28 -20.46 -11.80
N GLN A 97 -9.58 -19.92 -12.79
CA GLN A 97 -9.58 -20.43 -14.17
C GLN A 97 -8.51 -21.50 -14.41
N PRO A 98 -8.83 -22.60 -15.10
CA PRO A 98 -7.88 -23.68 -15.41
C PRO A 98 -6.87 -23.32 -16.50
N ASP A 99 -5.76 -24.03 -16.48
CA ASP A 99 -4.57 -23.89 -17.34
C ASP A 99 -4.92 -23.90 -18.85
N GLY A 100 -4.93 -22.79 -19.51
CA GLY A 100 -5.16 -22.75 -20.95
C GLY A 100 -5.16 -21.36 -21.59
N TYR A 101 -5.12 -20.31 -20.79
CA TYR A 101 -5.31 -18.97 -21.32
C TYR A 101 -4.01 -18.19 -21.64
N CYS A 102 -2.84 -18.78 -21.38
CA CYS A 102 -1.55 -18.08 -21.52
C CYS A 102 -0.72 -18.49 -22.75
N GLU A 103 -1.24 -19.37 -23.63
CA GLU A 103 -0.47 -19.85 -24.80
C GLU A 103 -0.76 -19.13 -26.13
N ARG A 104 -1.52 -18.04 -26.10
CA ARG A 104 -1.82 -17.30 -27.35
C ARG A 104 -1.68 -15.78 -27.14
N HIS A 105 -0.44 -15.34 -27.03
CA HIS A 105 -0.06 -13.99 -27.52
C HIS A 105 1.45 -13.80 -27.40
#